data_d0b0070c834cbfe47c3e495120dcecdb
#
_entry.id   d0b0070c834cbfe47c3e495120dcecdb
#
_cell.length_a   1.000
_cell.length_b   1.000
_cell.length_c   1.000
_cell.angle_alpha   90.00
_cell.angle_beta   90.00
_cell.angle_gamma   90.00
#
_symmetry.space_group_name_H-M   'P 1'
#
loop_
_entity.id
_entity.type
_entity.pdbx_description
1 polymer ?
#
loop_
_entity_poly.entity_id
_entity_poly.type
_entity_poly.pdbx_seq_one_letter_code
_entity_poly.pdbx_strand_id
1 'polypeptide(L)'
;MNNHLPDKKANGGKRKLNNGKFRQQIELQSMIVPGLLLIMVFAYIPLCGIIVAFKDYNLYTGILGSPWVGLKHFQAFFSDRNFVEIMRNTLVISMLKLIFGFPAPIILAVLLNEIANIRNRRFFQTITYMPHFISWVVVAGMLVTLLSMDGGTVNSVLMSLGIIKEPLNFLSNPSYFWTILVSANVWKSTGFNAIIFMAAISGISPDLYEAAALDGASRFKQIFVITLPCIMTQIVIVLILNVSNILNAGFDDILLLTNNGENRILMSVADVIDTYVYRVGIKAQRFSFATAAGVFKSVINIIMLLAANGISRKLGDVSLW
;
A
#
# COMPACT_ATOMS: atom_id res chain seq x y z
N MET A 1 77.45 34.49 -1.82
CA MET A 1 77.01 33.23 -2.36
C MET A 1 75.48 33.31 -2.51
N ASN A 2 75.07 33.60 -3.76
CA ASN A 2 73.70 33.82 -4.15
C ASN A 2 73.05 32.46 -4.52
N ASN A 3 72.00 32.05 -3.81
CA ASN A 3 71.18 30.94 -4.20
C ASN A 3 69.83 31.45 -4.77
N HIS A 4 69.76 31.43 -6.08
CA HIS A 4 68.50 31.62 -6.85
C HIS A 4 67.64 30.36 -6.72
N LEU A 5 66.44 30.50 -6.15
CA LEU A 5 65.38 29.52 -6.26
C LEU A 5 64.55 29.82 -7.52
N PRO A 6 64.25 28.84 -8.35
CA PRO A 6 63.43 29.08 -9.55
C PRO A 6 61.94 29.14 -9.20
N ASP A 7 61.25 30.20 -9.69
CA ASP A 7 59.82 30.39 -9.68
C ASP A 7 59.08 29.21 -10.33
N LYS A 8 58.27 28.48 -9.56
CA LYS A 8 57.28 27.54 -10.09
C LYS A 8 56.09 28.30 -10.64
N LYS A 9 56.11 28.56 -11.95
CA LYS A 9 54.91 28.98 -12.70
C LYS A 9 53.81 27.98 -12.48
N ALA A 10 52.73 28.38 -11.80
CA ALA A 10 51.47 27.65 -11.69
C ALA A 10 50.86 27.49 -13.08
N ASN A 11 51.03 26.34 -13.67
CA ASN A 11 50.43 25.98 -14.95
C ASN A 11 48.93 25.71 -14.71
N GLY A 12 48.10 26.71 -14.96
CA GLY A 12 46.65 26.64 -14.98
C GLY A 12 46.16 25.70 -16.07
N GLY A 13 46.30 24.40 -15.83
CA GLY A 13 45.80 23.39 -16.74
C GLY A 13 44.27 23.47 -16.79
N LYS A 14 43.72 24.12 -17.83
CA LYS A 14 42.32 24.01 -18.23
C LYS A 14 42.02 22.52 -18.32
N ARG A 15 41.22 21.98 -17.37
CA ARG A 15 40.69 20.63 -17.44
C ARG A 15 39.96 20.50 -18.77
N LYS A 16 40.60 19.88 -19.77
CA LYS A 16 39.92 19.43 -20.99
C LYS A 16 38.80 18.50 -20.51
N LEU A 17 37.56 18.97 -20.57
CA LEU A 17 36.38 18.13 -20.39
C LEU A 17 36.55 16.93 -21.31
N ASN A 18 36.69 15.75 -20.72
CA ASN A 18 36.94 14.53 -21.46
C ASN A 18 35.65 14.21 -22.23
N ASN A 19 35.57 14.62 -23.50
CA ASN A 19 34.40 14.50 -24.39
C ASN A 19 33.82 13.05 -24.38
N GLY A 20 34.66 12.04 -24.13
CA GLY A 20 34.21 10.65 -23.99
C GLY A 20 33.37 10.43 -22.76
N LYS A 21 33.76 10.99 -21.61
CA LYS A 21 32.95 10.86 -20.36
C LYS A 21 31.64 11.64 -20.45
N PHE A 22 31.67 12.80 -21.09
CA PHE A 22 30.47 13.61 -21.32
C PHE A 22 29.47 12.89 -22.25
N ARG A 23 29.97 12.31 -23.34
CA ARG A 23 29.16 11.53 -24.28
C ARG A 23 28.55 10.28 -23.60
N GLN A 24 29.33 9.56 -22.82
CA GLN A 24 28.84 8.40 -22.04
C GLN A 24 27.79 8.80 -20.98
N GLN A 25 27.95 9.96 -20.33
CA GLN A 25 26.94 10.50 -19.43
C GLN A 25 25.64 10.85 -20.16
N ILE A 26 25.71 11.46 -21.35
CA ILE A 26 24.51 11.76 -22.14
C ILE A 26 23.82 10.48 -22.59
N GLU A 27 24.56 9.47 -23.04
CA GLU A 27 24.00 8.16 -23.41
C GLU A 27 23.27 7.51 -22.23
N LEU A 28 23.86 7.50 -21.03
CA LEU A 28 23.23 6.98 -19.81
C LEU A 28 22.01 7.82 -19.39
N GLN A 29 22.11 9.14 -19.45
CA GLN A 29 21.00 10.03 -19.11
C GLN A 29 19.85 9.92 -20.12
N SER A 30 20.14 9.73 -21.40
CA SER A 30 19.10 9.57 -22.43
C SER A 30 18.23 8.32 -22.21
N MET A 31 18.77 7.27 -21.57
CA MET A 31 18.00 6.08 -21.21
C MET A 31 16.93 6.36 -20.14
N ILE A 32 17.10 7.39 -19.32
CA ILE A 32 16.15 7.80 -18.27
C ILE A 32 15.01 8.66 -18.85
N VAL A 33 15.29 9.40 -19.95
CA VAL A 33 14.35 10.37 -20.54
C VAL A 33 12.98 9.76 -20.86
N PRO A 34 12.85 8.58 -21.51
CA PRO A 34 11.54 8.00 -21.78
C PRO A 34 10.72 7.73 -20.50
N GLY A 35 11.38 7.23 -19.44
CA GLY A 35 10.73 7.01 -18.13
C GLY A 35 10.29 8.33 -17.49
N LEU A 36 11.13 9.36 -17.52
CA LEU A 36 10.77 10.68 -17.01
C LEU A 36 9.61 11.31 -17.78
N LEU A 37 9.59 11.19 -19.11
CA LEU A 37 8.47 11.67 -19.92
C LEU A 37 7.14 10.97 -19.54
N LEU A 38 7.16 9.65 -19.36
CA LEU A 38 5.98 8.92 -18.92
C LEU A 38 5.49 9.39 -17.53
N ILE A 39 6.40 9.59 -16.59
CA ILE A 39 6.07 10.10 -15.25
C ILE A 39 5.49 11.54 -15.37
N MET A 40 6.09 12.40 -16.18
CA MET A 40 5.59 13.77 -16.38
C MET A 40 4.18 13.77 -16.96
N VAL A 41 3.93 12.96 -17.99
CA VAL A 41 2.62 12.92 -18.68
C VAL A 41 1.55 12.25 -17.79
N PHE A 42 1.84 11.12 -17.16
CA PHE A 42 0.83 10.32 -16.48
C PHE A 42 0.73 10.56 -14.97
N ALA A 43 1.76 11.16 -14.34
CA ALA A 43 1.71 11.49 -12.92
C ALA A 43 1.61 13.01 -12.68
N TYR A 44 2.50 13.82 -13.26
CA TYR A 44 2.56 15.26 -12.95
C TYR A 44 1.47 16.08 -13.65
N ILE A 45 1.17 15.83 -14.93
CA ILE A 45 0.12 16.58 -15.62
C ILE A 45 -1.25 16.40 -14.94
N PRO A 46 -1.69 15.18 -14.54
CA PRO A 46 -2.93 15.00 -13.81
C PRO A 46 -2.98 15.71 -12.45
N LEU A 47 -1.84 15.98 -11.79
CA LEU A 47 -1.82 16.78 -10.55
C LEU A 47 -2.36 18.20 -10.76
N CYS A 48 -2.25 18.76 -11.96
CA CYS A 48 -2.90 20.04 -12.28
C CYS A 48 -4.43 19.98 -12.10
N GLY A 49 -5.01 18.78 -12.17
CA GLY A 49 -6.44 18.54 -11.89
C GLY A 49 -6.86 18.83 -10.44
N ILE A 50 -5.92 18.93 -9.50
CA ILE A 50 -6.19 19.32 -8.11
C ILE A 50 -6.90 20.69 -8.04
N ILE A 51 -6.63 21.58 -9.00
CA ILE A 51 -7.26 22.91 -9.07
C ILE A 51 -8.80 22.82 -9.17
N VAL A 52 -9.34 21.71 -9.71
CA VAL A 52 -10.77 21.45 -9.81
C VAL A 52 -11.44 21.41 -8.44
N ALA A 53 -10.74 21.05 -7.37
CA ALA A 53 -11.25 21.06 -6.00
C ALA A 53 -11.65 22.47 -5.51
N PHE A 54 -11.06 23.52 -6.11
CA PHE A 54 -11.25 24.91 -5.74
C PHE A 54 -12.14 25.68 -6.73
N LYS A 55 -12.59 25.02 -7.79
CA LYS A 55 -13.45 25.58 -8.83
C LYS A 55 -14.81 24.88 -8.87
N ASP A 56 -15.85 25.58 -9.29
CA ASP A 56 -17.14 24.96 -9.61
C ASP A 56 -17.08 24.43 -11.06
N TYR A 57 -16.45 23.27 -11.20
CA TYR A 57 -16.10 22.72 -12.51
C TYR A 57 -17.33 22.32 -13.31
N ASN A 58 -17.37 22.80 -14.53
CA ASN A 58 -18.40 22.45 -15.52
C ASN A 58 -17.72 21.89 -16.79
N LEU A 59 -18.23 20.78 -17.28
CA LEU A 59 -17.70 20.11 -18.49
C LEU A 59 -17.73 21.02 -19.73
N TYR A 60 -18.71 21.92 -19.84
CA TYR A 60 -18.82 22.80 -21.01
C TYR A 60 -17.82 23.94 -21.03
N THR A 61 -17.45 24.47 -19.86
CA THR A 61 -16.52 25.58 -19.74
C THR A 61 -15.06 25.13 -19.51
N GLY A 62 -14.89 23.86 -19.17
CA GLY A 62 -13.59 23.26 -18.85
C GLY A 62 -12.96 23.81 -17.58
N ILE A 63 -11.71 23.41 -17.31
CA ILE A 63 -11.02 23.82 -16.07
C ILE A 63 -10.74 25.32 -16.05
N LEU A 64 -10.36 25.91 -17.17
CA LEU A 64 -9.99 27.34 -17.24
C LEU A 64 -11.20 28.26 -17.14
N GLY A 65 -12.32 27.92 -17.79
CA GLY A 65 -13.53 28.70 -17.79
C GLY A 65 -14.44 28.55 -16.56
N SER A 66 -14.19 27.56 -15.72
CA SER A 66 -14.99 27.34 -14.51
C SER A 66 -14.67 28.38 -13.43
N PRO A 67 -15.68 28.92 -12.69
CA PRO A 67 -15.48 29.93 -11.67
C PRO A 67 -14.72 29.38 -10.46
N TRP A 68 -13.92 30.24 -9.84
CA TRP A 68 -13.21 29.93 -8.61
C TRP A 68 -14.14 30.06 -7.40
N VAL A 69 -14.25 29.01 -6.57
CA VAL A 69 -15.15 29.00 -5.39
C VAL A 69 -14.42 28.72 -4.07
N GLY A 70 -13.09 28.64 -4.12
CA GLY A 70 -12.26 28.44 -2.93
C GLY A 70 -12.57 27.12 -2.22
N LEU A 71 -12.83 27.15 -0.93
CA LEU A 71 -13.03 25.95 -0.09
C LEU A 71 -14.48 25.44 -0.04
N LYS A 72 -15.39 25.92 -0.90
CA LYS A 72 -16.82 25.55 -0.93
C LYS A 72 -17.03 24.02 -0.93
N HIS A 73 -16.28 23.28 -1.77
CA HIS A 73 -16.43 21.84 -1.89
C HIS A 73 -15.87 21.06 -0.69
N PHE A 74 -14.84 21.59 -0.04
CA PHE A 74 -14.34 21.04 1.23
C PHE A 74 -15.36 21.21 2.35
N GLN A 75 -15.95 22.39 2.49
CA GLN A 75 -17.02 22.63 3.47
C GLN A 75 -18.22 21.71 3.21
N ALA A 76 -18.63 21.55 1.94
CA ALA A 76 -19.69 20.65 1.58
C ALA A 76 -19.36 19.19 1.91
N PHE A 77 -18.09 18.75 1.75
CA PHE A 77 -17.65 17.42 2.12
C PHE A 77 -17.73 17.17 3.62
N PHE A 78 -17.24 18.10 4.46
CA PHE A 78 -17.31 17.98 5.91
C PHE A 78 -18.73 18.05 6.47
N SER A 79 -19.63 18.73 5.77
CA SER A 79 -21.05 18.87 6.14
C SER A 79 -21.94 17.77 5.54
N ASP A 80 -21.36 16.83 4.77
CA ASP A 80 -22.11 15.72 4.18
C ASP A 80 -22.60 14.77 5.27
N ARG A 81 -23.86 14.33 5.15
CA ARG A 81 -24.48 13.40 6.13
C ARG A 81 -23.72 12.08 6.26
N ASN A 82 -23.10 11.63 5.18
CA ASN A 82 -22.37 10.37 5.14
C ASN A 82 -20.92 10.51 5.62
N PHE A 83 -20.43 11.74 5.84
CA PHE A 83 -19.01 11.99 6.15
C PHE A 83 -18.52 11.15 7.34
N VAL A 84 -19.25 11.16 8.45
CA VAL A 84 -18.86 10.42 9.67
C VAL A 84 -18.84 8.92 9.42
N GLU A 85 -19.83 8.41 8.69
CA GLU A 85 -19.93 6.98 8.36
C GLU A 85 -18.80 6.53 7.43
N ILE A 86 -18.52 7.31 6.37
CA ILE A 86 -17.43 7.05 5.42
C ILE A 86 -16.08 7.09 6.12
N MET A 87 -15.83 8.09 6.97
CA MET A 87 -14.59 8.19 7.73
C MET A 87 -14.42 7.04 8.70
N ARG A 88 -15.47 6.65 9.45
CA ARG A 88 -15.47 5.50 10.33
C ARG A 88 -15.11 4.23 9.56
N ASN A 89 -15.82 3.95 8.46
CA ASN A 89 -15.59 2.75 7.66
C ASN A 89 -14.18 2.73 7.07
N THR A 90 -13.71 3.86 6.53
CA THR A 90 -12.35 3.98 6.00
C THR A 90 -11.31 3.65 7.06
N LEU A 91 -11.43 4.25 8.25
CA LEU A 91 -10.49 4.02 9.35
C LEU A 91 -10.57 2.60 9.90
N VAL A 92 -11.77 2.07 10.13
CA VAL A 92 -11.95 0.71 10.68
C VAL A 92 -11.41 -0.34 9.71
N ILE A 93 -11.77 -0.27 8.43
CA ILE A 93 -11.28 -1.23 7.43
C ILE A 93 -9.76 -1.15 7.29
N SER A 94 -9.21 0.06 7.21
CA SER A 94 -7.76 0.25 7.11
C SER A 94 -7.02 -0.25 8.33
N MET A 95 -7.54 0.02 9.53
CA MET A 95 -6.96 -0.49 10.78
C MET A 95 -7.02 -2.00 10.86
N LEU A 96 -8.13 -2.62 10.49
CA LEU A 96 -8.24 -4.08 10.45
C LEU A 96 -7.27 -4.69 9.43
N LYS A 97 -7.16 -4.10 8.23
CA LYS A 97 -6.17 -4.52 7.23
C LYS A 97 -4.73 -4.33 7.74
N LEU A 98 -4.44 -3.25 8.48
CA LEU A 98 -3.14 -3.04 9.08
C LEU A 98 -2.85 -4.06 10.18
N ILE A 99 -3.77 -4.26 11.13
CA ILE A 99 -3.58 -5.16 12.27
C ILE A 99 -3.36 -6.62 11.82
N PHE A 100 -4.13 -7.09 10.85
CA PHE A 100 -4.04 -8.47 10.38
C PHE A 100 -3.12 -8.64 9.17
N GLY A 101 -3.12 -7.67 8.25
CA GLY A 101 -2.35 -7.73 7.00
C GLY A 101 -0.88 -7.37 7.15
N PHE A 102 -0.48 -6.58 8.16
CA PHE A 102 0.92 -6.22 8.35
C PHE A 102 1.75 -7.32 9.06
N PRO A 103 1.30 -7.97 10.14
CA PRO A 103 2.06 -9.05 10.77
C PRO A 103 2.10 -10.34 9.93
N ALA A 104 1.06 -10.64 9.16
CA ALA A 104 0.95 -11.88 8.42
C ALA A 104 2.12 -12.14 7.44
N PRO A 105 2.58 -11.18 6.61
CA PRO A 105 3.76 -11.34 5.77
C PRO A 105 5.06 -11.56 6.54
N ILE A 106 5.21 -10.93 7.71
CA ILE A 106 6.39 -11.09 8.56
C ILE A 106 6.44 -12.52 9.12
N ILE A 107 5.31 -12.98 9.65
CA ILE A 107 5.17 -14.36 10.17
C ILE A 107 5.44 -15.36 9.04
N LEU A 108 4.84 -15.16 7.87
CA LEU A 108 5.05 -16.04 6.72
C LEU A 108 6.52 -16.08 6.29
N ALA A 109 7.20 -14.92 6.22
CA ALA A 109 8.60 -14.84 5.85
C ALA A 109 9.50 -15.61 6.82
N VAL A 110 9.27 -15.45 8.13
CA VAL A 110 9.98 -16.21 9.16
C VAL A 110 9.72 -17.71 9.02
N LEU A 111 8.47 -18.13 8.88
CA LEU A 111 8.11 -19.55 8.72
C LEU A 111 8.73 -20.17 7.46
N LEU A 112 8.73 -19.46 6.33
CA LEU A 112 9.36 -19.92 5.09
C LEU A 112 10.87 -20.02 5.22
N ASN A 113 11.50 -19.16 6.03
CA ASN A 113 12.95 -19.22 6.28
C ASN A 113 13.35 -20.45 7.09
N GLU A 114 12.49 -20.93 7.99
CA GLU A 114 12.75 -22.14 8.79
C GLU A 114 12.67 -23.44 7.97
N ILE A 115 12.17 -23.41 6.74
CA ILE A 115 12.12 -24.59 5.87
C ILE A 115 13.53 -24.87 5.31
N ALA A 116 14.18 -25.89 5.86
CA ALA A 116 15.54 -26.27 5.47
C ALA A 116 15.66 -26.75 4.03
N ASN A 117 14.67 -27.49 3.53
CA ASN A 117 14.69 -28.02 2.17
C ASN A 117 14.29 -26.93 1.16
N ILE A 118 15.24 -26.52 0.32
CA ILE A 118 15.07 -25.48 -0.71
C ILE A 118 13.90 -25.78 -1.65
N ARG A 119 13.67 -27.06 -2.04
CA ARG A 119 12.57 -27.43 -2.93
C ARG A 119 11.22 -27.20 -2.27
N ASN A 120 11.07 -27.60 -1.02
CA ASN A 120 9.85 -27.39 -0.26
C ASN A 120 9.62 -25.88 0.00
N ARG A 121 10.66 -25.13 0.35
CA ARG A 121 10.58 -23.67 0.54
C ARG A 121 10.06 -23.00 -0.73
N ARG A 122 10.64 -23.31 -1.91
CA ARG A 122 10.18 -22.77 -3.20
C ARG A 122 8.73 -23.16 -3.51
N PHE A 123 8.33 -24.39 -3.20
CA PHE A 123 6.96 -24.85 -3.39
C PHE A 123 5.98 -24.03 -2.57
N PHE A 124 6.23 -23.86 -1.27
CA PHE A 124 5.36 -23.04 -0.41
C PHE A 124 5.37 -21.56 -0.81
N GLN A 125 6.51 -21.01 -1.20
CA GLN A 125 6.59 -19.66 -1.77
C GLN A 125 5.67 -19.50 -2.99
N THR A 126 5.75 -20.41 -3.93
CA THR A 126 4.92 -20.36 -5.15
C THR A 126 3.44 -20.40 -4.82
N ILE A 127 3.01 -21.30 -3.95
CA ILE A 127 1.59 -21.41 -3.55
C ILE A 127 1.11 -20.15 -2.82
N THR A 128 1.90 -19.63 -1.90
CA THR A 128 1.51 -18.45 -1.11
C THR A 128 1.56 -17.15 -1.91
N TYR A 129 2.39 -17.07 -2.97
CA TYR A 129 2.48 -15.89 -3.83
C TYR A 129 1.40 -15.84 -4.90
N MET A 130 0.91 -17.01 -5.34
CA MET A 130 -0.05 -17.13 -6.45
C MET A 130 -1.33 -16.31 -6.27
N PRO A 131 -1.96 -16.22 -5.07
CA PRO A 131 -3.19 -15.44 -4.90
C PRO A 131 -3.04 -13.97 -5.26
N HIS A 132 -1.85 -13.39 -5.09
CA HIS A 132 -1.60 -11.99 -5.43
C HIS A 132 -1.85 -11.67 -6.90
N PHE A 133 -1.55 -12.59 -7.80
CA PHE A 133 -1.68 -12.40 -9.25
C PHE A 133 -3.12 -12.59 -9.77
N ILE A 134 -4.02 -13.09 -8.94
CA ILE A 134 -5.44 -13.21 -9.28
C ILE A 134 -6.09 -11.82 -9.19
N SER A 135 -6.87 -11.42 -10.21
CA SER A 135 -7.58 -10.14 -10.17
C SER A 135 -8.64 -10.11 -9.07
N TRP A 136 -8.96 -8.92 -8.54
CA TRP A 136 -10.04 -8.77 -7.56
C TRP A 136 -11.41 -9.19 -8.12
N VAL A 137 -11.63 -9.07 -9.43
CA VAL A 137 -12.86 -9.55 -10.08
C VAL A 137 -13.03 -11.06 -9.89
N VAL A 138 -11.96 -11.82 -10.11
CA VAL A 138 -11.98 -13.29 -9.92
C VAL A 138 -12.13 -13.64 -8.44
N VAL A 139 -11.40 -12.96 -7.56
CA VAL A 139 -11.50 -13.19 -6.10
C VAL A 139 -12.91 -12.91 -5.59
N ALA A 140 -13.53 -11.81 -6.01
CA ALA A 140 -14.91 -11.49 -5.65
C ALA A 140 -15.89 -12.55 -6.17
N GLY A 141 -15.74 -12.99 -7.43
CA GLY A 141 -16.55 -14.08 -7.98
C GLY A 141 -16.41 -15.40 -7.21
N MET A 142 -15.17 -15.76 -6.81
CA MET A 142 -14.92 -16.92 -5.95
C MET A 142 -15.61 -16.77 -4.58
N LEU A 143 -15.50 -15.59 -3.95
CA LEU A 143 -16.15 -15.33 -2.66
C LEU A 143 -17.68 -15.41 -2.77
N VAL A 144 -18.25 -14.85 -3.84
CA VAL A 144 -19.70 -14.96 -4.10
C VAL A 144 -20.13 -16.41 -4.21
N THR A 145 -19.41 -17.24 -4.94
CA THR A 145 -19.72 -18.67 -5.09
C THR A 145 -19.55 -19.44 -3.78
N LEU A 146 -18.44 -19.19 -3.06
CA LEU A 146 -18.14 -19.92 -1.82
C LEU A 146 -19.11 -19.57 -0.67
N LEU A 147 -19.53 -18.29 -0.60
CA LEU A 147 -20.34 -17.74 0.49
C LEU A 147 -21.84 -17.64 0.17
N SER A 148 -22.27 -18.12 -1.01
CA SER A 148 -23.68 -18.10 -1.41
C SER A 148 -24.56 -18.80 -0.37
N MET A 149 -25.80 -18.31 -0.21
CA MET A 149 -26.84 -19.03 0.55
C MET A 149 -27.21 -20.34 -0.15
N ASP A 150 -27.37 -20.28 -1.49
CA ASP A 150 -27.80 -21.41 -2.28
C ASP A 150 -26.57 -22.21 -2.75
N GLY A 151 -26.29 -23.34 -2.06
CA GLY A 151 -25.25 -24.29 -2.44
C GLY A 151 -23.82 -23.79 -2.23
N GLY A 152 -23.61 -22.68 -1.49
CA GLY A 152 -22.26 -22.19 -1.16
C GLY A 152 -21.48 -23.20 -0.30
N THR A 153 -20.22 -23.44 -0.67
CA THR A 153 -19.37 -24.43 0.00
C THR A 153 -19.23 -24.17 1.49
N VAL A 154 -19.09 -22.89 1.91
CA VAL A 154 -18.94 -22.54 3.32
C VAL A 154 -20.20 -22.89 4.11
N ASN A 155 -21.39 -22.53 3.60
CA ASN A 155 -22.65 -22.89 4.22
C ASN A 155 -22.83 -24.44 4.32
N SER A 156 -22.51 -25.14 3.23
CA SER A 156 -22.60 -26.61 3.18
C SER A 156 -21.69 -27.28 4.22
N VAL A 157 -20.46 -26.81 4.38
CA VAL A 157 -19.52 -27.33 5.39
C VAL A 157 -20.00 -27.02 6.80
N LEU A 158 -20.42 -25.78 7.08
CA LEU A 158 -20.90 -25.39 8.42
C LEU A 158 -22.16 -26.17 8.82
N MET A 159 -23.06 -26.44 7.88
CA MET A 159 -24.26 -27.27 8.12
C MET A 159 -23.88 -28.73 8.36
N SER A 160 -22.97 -29.31 7.58
CA SER A 160 -22.50 -30.68 7.74
C SER A 160 -21.78 -30.92 9.07
N LEU A 161 -21.11 -29.90 9.60
CA LEU A 161 -20.46 -29.90 10.92
C LEU A 161 -21.46 -29.63 12.08
N GLY A 162 -22.74 -29.34 11.77
CA GLY A 162 -23.75 -29.03 12.78
C GLY A 162 -23.55 -27.66 13.47
N ILE A 163 -22.69 -26.80 12.93
CA ILE A 163 -22.40 -25.47 13.50
C ILE A 163 -23.57 -24.51 13.26
N ILE A 164 -24.22 -24.61 12.09
CA ILE A 164 -25.40 -23.85 11.73
C ILE A 164 -26.53 -24.80 11.30
N LYS A 165 -27.78 -24.40 11.56
CA LYS A 165 -28.97 -25.18 11.17
C LYS A 165 -29.54 -24.75 9.82
N GLU A 166 -29.34 -23.47 9.46
CA GLU A 166 -29.83 -22.85 8.22
C GLU A 166 -28.71 -22.10 7.57
N PRO A 167 -28.72 -21.94 6.22
CA PRO A 167 -27.67 -21.22 5.50
C PRO A 167 -27.67 -19.75 5.88
N LEU A 168 -26.48 -19.21 6.15
CA LEU A 168 -26.25 -17.81 6.50
C LEU A 168 -26.07 -16.96 5.25
N ASN A 169 -26.67 -15.77 5.25
CA ASN A 169 -26.42 -14.77 4.21
C ASN A 169 -25.15 -13.96 4.53
N PHE A 170 -23.99 -14.47 4.15
CA PHE A 170 -22.72 -13.83 4.40
C PHE A 170 -22.54 -12.56 3.59
N LEU A 171 -23.02 -12.53 2.34
CA LEU A 171 -22.75 -11.47 1.35
C LEU A 171 -23.63 -10.25 1.49
N SER A 172 -24.74 -10.33 2.21
CA SER A 172 -25.65 -9.20 2.42
C SER A 172 -25.80 -8.83 3.91
N ASN A 173 -25.06 -9.49 4.79
CA ASN A 173 -25.10 -9.17 6.22
C ASN A 173 -23.91 -8.24 6.59
N PRO A 174 -24.18 -7.00 7.03
CA PRO A 174 -23.13 -6.05 7.42
C PRO A 174 -22.15 -6.57 8.47
N SER A 175 -22.58 -7.45 9.38
CA SER A 175 -21.75 -7.99 10.45
C SER A 175 -20.59 -8.86 9.95
N TYR A 176 -20.71 -9.49 8.78
CA TYR A 176 -19.64 -10.33 8.22
C TYR A 176 -18.76 -9.59 7.23
N PHE A 177 -19.18 -8.43 6.74
CA PHE A 177 -18.51 -7.73 5.64
C PHE A 177 -17.04 -7.45 5.92
N TRP A 178 -16.72 -6.86 7.06
CA TRP A 178 -15.32 -6.53 7.40
C TRP A 178 -14.44 -7.77 7.53
N THR A 179 -14.97 -8.84 8.14
CA THR A 179 -14.25 -10.11 8.30
C THR A 179 -13.93 -10.73 6.93
N ILE A 180 -14.92 -10.79 6.02
CA ILE A 180 -14.75 -11.34 4.67
C ILE A 180 -13.73 -10.51 3.90
N LEU A 181 -13.88 -9.18 3.89
CA LEU A 181 -13.01 -8.25 3.18
C LEU A 181 -11.56 -8.36 3.66
N VAL A 182 -11.35 -8.31 4.98
CA VAL A 182 -10.01 -8.35 5.57
C VAL A 182 -9.36 -9.71 5.36
N SER A 183 -10.09 -10.81 5.56
CA SER A 183 -9.58 -12.17 5.33
C SER A 183 -9.17 -12.39 3.88
N ALA A 184 -9.99 -11.95 2.93
CA ALA A 184 -9.67 -12.02 1.50
C ALA A 184 -8.43 -11.19 1.15
N ASN A 185 -8.30 -9.97 1.71
CA ASN A 185 -7.16 -9.11 1.52
C ASN A 185 -5.87 -9.72 2.09
N VAL A 186 -5.92 -10.24 3.31
CA VAL A 186 -4.79 -10.93 3.95
C VAL A 186 -4.37 -12.14 3.13
N TRP A 187 -5.30 -13.01 2.76
CA TRP A 187 -5.03 -14.19 1.94
C TRP A 187 -4.36 -13.81 0.61
N LYS A 188 -4.86 -12.79 -0.06
CA LYS A 188 -4.36 -12.35 -1.36
C LYS A 188 -2.97 -11.71 -1.29
N SER A 189 -2.69 -10.92 -0.26
CA SER A 189 -1.52 -10.04 -0.22
C SER A 189 -0.35 -10.58 0.60
N THR A 190 -0.59 -11.47 1.57
CA THR A 190 0.43 -11.92 2.54
C THR A 190 1.65 -12.52 1.87
N GLY A 191 1.46 -13.42 0.90
CA GLY A 191 2.57 -14.09 0.25
C GLY A 191 3.49 -13.12 -0.49
N PHE A 192 2.91 -12.25 -1.30
CA PHE A 192 3.68 -11.27 -2.07
C PHE A 192 4.40 -10.27 -1.17
N ASN A 193 3.73 -9.76 -0.15
CA ASN A 193 4.34 -8.84 0.81
C ASN A 193 5.43 -9.49 1.66
N ALA A 194 5.42 -10.81 1.84
CA ALA A 194 6.47 -11.53 2.55
C ALA A 194 7.83 -11.50 1.82
N ILE A 195 7.85 -11.24 0.51
CA ILE A 195 9.09 -11.21 -0.30
C ILE A 195 10.08 -10.19 0.26
N ILE A 196 9.62 -9.01 0.66
CA ILE A 196 10.50 -7.95 1.18
C ILE A 196 11.18 -8.38 2.48
N PHE A 197 10.44 -9.05 3.37
CA PHE A 197 10.97 -9.54 4.63
C PHE A 197 11.89 -10.74 4.42
N MET A 198 11.57 -11.63 3.47
CA MET A 198 12.45 -12.73 3.10
C MET A 198 13.79 -12.25 2.51
N ALA A 199 13.75 -11.21 1.68
CA ALA A 199 14.98 -10.60 1.16
C ALA A 199 15.84 -10.02 2.31
N ALA A 200 15.21 -9.36 3.28
CA ALA A 200 15.90 -8.86 4.46
C ALA A 200 16.51 -9.98 5.31
N ILE A 201 15.75 -11.06 5.57
CA ILE A 201 16.26 -12.23 6.33
C ILE A 201 17.44 -12.88 5.60
N SER A 202 17.38 -12.97 4.26
CA SER A 202 18.48 -13.55 3.46
C SER A 202 19.78 -12.74 3.53
N GLY A 203 19.74 -11.50 3.97
CA GLY A 203 20.92 -10.65 4.19
C GLY A 203 21.59 -10.83 5.56
N ILE A 204 21.02 -11.63 6.46
CA ILE A 204 21.58 -11.89 7.79
C ILE A 204 22.74 -12.88 7.66
N SER A 205 23.91 -12.58 8.31
CA SER A 205 25.05 -13.50 8.29
C SER A 205 24.70 -14.84 8.95
N PRO A 206 24.99 -15.97 8.30
CA PRO A 206 24.84 -17.30 8.91
C PRO A 206 25.62 -17.46 10.22
N ASP A 207 26.77 -16.78 10.36
CA ASP A 207 27.62 -16.86 11.53
C ASP A 207 26.89 -16.49 12.84
N LEU A 208 25.92 -15.56 12.76
CA LEU A 208 25.10 -15.19 13.92
C LEU A 208 24.24 -16.34 14.42
N TYR A 209 23.70 -17.14 13.50
CA TYR A 209 22.91 -18.31 13.85
C TYR A 209 23.76 -19.46 14.38
N GLU A 210 24.98 -19.64 13.82
CA GLU A 210 25.92 -20.64 14.26
C GLU A 210 26.43 -20.34 15.67
N ALA A 211 26.83 -19.09 15.96
CA ALA A 211 27.23 -18.65 17.29
C ALA A 211 26.13 -18.86 18.33
N ALA A 212 24.90 -18.46 18.01
CA ALA A 212 23.74 -18.66 18.88
C ALA A 212 23.43 -20.15 19.13
N ALA A 213 23.65 -21.01 18.14
CA ALA A 213 23.46 -22.45 18.29
C ALA A 213 24.50 -23.06 19.22
N LEU A 214 25.79 -22.59 19.16
CA LEU A 214 26.83 -22.97 20.10
C LEU A 214 26.50 -22.52 21.52
N ASP A 215 25.83 -21.37 21.69
CA ASP A 215 25.34 -20.88 22.97
C ASP A 215 24.07 -21.59 23.46
N GLY A 216 23.61 -22.63 22.75
CA GLY A 216 22.43 -23.42 23.10
C GLY A 216 21.11 -22.74 22.80
N ALA A 217 21.05 -21.70 21.94
CA ALA A 217 19.81 -21.07 21.55
C ALA A 217 18.99 -21.97 20.61
N SER A 218 17.76 -22.29 21.02
CA SER A 218 16.81 -23.01 20.17
C SER A 218 16.41 -22.17 18.93
N ARG A 219 15.91 -22.82 17.87
CA ARG A 219 15.42 -22.15 16.65
C ARG A 219 14.42 -21.04 16.95
N PHE A 220 13.48 -21.31 17.85
CA PHE A 220 12.49 -20.30 18.26
C PHE A 220 13.17 -19.09 18.93
N LYS A 221 14.15 -19.31 19.82
CA LYS A 221 14.92 -18.23 20.44
C LYS A 221 15.71 -17.42 19.40
N GLN A 222 16.30 -18.06 18.38
CA GLN A 222 17.04 -17.40 17.31
C GLN A 222 16.11 -16.45 16.50
N ILE A 223 14.83 -16.80 16.27
CA ILE A 223 13.88 -15.92 15.60
C ILE A 223 13.74 -14.58 16.35
N PHE A 224 13.54 -14.62 17.66
CA PHE A 224 13.30 -13.40 18.45
C PHE A 224 14.56 -12.61 18.78
N VAL A 225 15.71 -13.28 18.89
CA VAL A 225 16.97 -12.63 19.32
C VAL A 225 17.83 -12.20 18.12
N ILE A 226 17.69 -12.87 16.95
CA ILE A 226 18.50 -12.57 15.77
C ILE A 226 17.61 -12.11 14.62
N THR A 227 16.70 -12.98 14.15
CA THR A 227 15.98 -12.74 12.90
C THR A 227 15.16 -11.45 12.98
N LEU A 228 14.25 -11.33 13.93
CA LEU A 228 13.38 -10.15 14.05
C LEU A 228 14.14 -8.85 14.33
N PRO A 229 15.13 -8.80 15.26
CA PRO A 229 15.93 -7.60 15.45
C PRO A 229 16.72 -7.18 14.21
N CYS A 230 17.32 -8.13 13.47
CA CYS A 230 18.11 -7.82 12.28
C CYS A 230 17.26 -7.26 11.13
N ILE A 231 15.99 -7.61 11.03
CA ILE A 231 15.07 -7.07 10.01
C ILE A 231 14.20 -5.92 10.54
N MET A 232 14.43 -5.44 11.76
CA MET A 232 13.56 -4.41 12.38
C MET A 232 13.49 -3.14 11.55
N THR A 233 14.57 -2.72 10.91
CA THR A 233 14.60 -1.56 10.01
C THR A 233 13.60 -1.71 8.88
N GLN A 234 13.54 -2.87 8.22
CA GLN A 234 12.59 -3.16 7.14
C GLN A 234 11.15 -3.20 7.67
N ILE A 235 10.94 -3.80 8.84
CA ILE A 235 9.62 -3.83 9.49
C ILE A 235 9.12 -2.40 9.73
N VAL A 236 9.95 -1.54 10.31
CA VAL A 236 9.59 -0.15 10.62
C VAL A 236 9.33 0.65 9.34
N ILE A 237 10.18 0.54 8.32
CA ILE A 237 9.99 1.24 7.05
C ILE A 237 8.66 0.84 6.40
N VAL A 238 8.37 -0.47 6.32
CA VAL A 238 7.10 -0.95 5.74
C VAL A 238 5.91 -0.53 6.59
N LEU A 239 6.04 -0.49 7.93
CA LEU A 239 5.00 0.02 8.82
C LEU A 239 4.70 1.50 8.56
N ILE A 240 5.73 2.35 8.45
CA ILE A 240 5.58 3.78 8.13
C ILE A 240 4.81 3.95 6.82
N LEU A 241 5.17 3.19 5.77
CA LEU A 241 4.51 3.23 4.48
C LEU A 241 3.04 2.76 4.56
N ASN A 242 2.73 1.74 5.35
CA ASN A 242 1.34 1.30 5.55
C ASN A 242 0.52 2.34 6.33
N VAL A 243 1.09 2.91 7.40
CA VAL A 243 0.42 3.96 8.20
C VAL A 243 0.19 5.22 7.37
N SER A 244 1.13 5.58 6.48
CA SER A 244 0.96 6.72 5.58
C SER A 244 -0.22 6.57 4.61
N ASN A 245 -0.62 5.34 4.34
CA ASN A 245 -1.73 5.02 3.46
C ASN A 245 -3.02 4.64 4.21
N ILE A 246 -3.15 5.06 5.47
CA ILE A 246 -4.26 4.64 6.36
C ILE A 246 -5.65 5.00 5.84
N LEU A 247 -5.78 6.02 4.99
CA LEU A 247 -7.05 6.36 4.35
C LEU A 247 -7.27 5.63 3.01
N ASN A 248 -6.37 4.74 2.59
CA ASN A 248 -6.54 3.86 1.43
C ASN A 248 -7.14 2.52 1.88
N ALA A 249 -8.42 2.53 2.24
CA ALA A 249 -9.11 1.34 2.75
C ALA A 249 -9.29 0.23 1.70
N GLY A 250 -9.18 0.58 0.42
CA GLY A 250 -9.39 -0.28 -0.75
C GLY A 250 -10.50 0.26 -1.64
N PHE A 251 -10.40 -0.01 -2.92
CA PHE A 251 -11.39 0.40 -3.92
C PHE A 251 -11.99 -0.82 -4.62
N ASP A 252 -11.15 -1.58 -5.35
CA ASP A 252 -11.62 -2.69 -6.18
C ASP A 252 -12.28 -3.80 -5.35
N ASP A 253 -11.67 -4.18 -4.24
CA ASP A 253 -12.16 -5.21 -3.34
C ASP A 253 -13.52 -4.84 -2.74
N ILE A 254 -13.67 -3.60 -2.27
CA ILE A 254 -14.93 -3.11 -1.68
C ILE A 254 -15.99 -2.95 -2.76
N LEU A 255 -15.64 -2.32 -3.89
CA LEU A 255 -16.57 -2.06 -4.98
C LEU A 255 -17.17 -3.35 -5.53
N LEU A 256 -16.33 -4.37 -5.76
CA LEU A 256 -16.76 -5.65 -6.32
C LEU A 256 -17.58 -6.48 -5.33
N LEU A 257 -17.21 -6.49 -4.04
CA LEU A 257 -17.96 -7.19 -3.01
C LEU A 257 -19.31 -6.52 -2.69
N THR A 258 -19.46 -5.24 -3.02
CA THR A 258 -20.73 -4.51 -2.86
C THR A 258 -21.56 -4.44 -4.15
N ASN A 259 -21.25 -5.31 -5.13
CA ASN A 259 -21.90 -5.28 -6.45
C ASN A 259 -21.85 -3.87 -7.08
N ASN A 260 -20.66 -3.33 -7.25
CA ASN A 260 -20.43 -1.98 -7.79
C ASN A 260 -21.09 -0.84 -6.98
N GLY A 261 -21.26 -1.06 -5.66
CA GLY A 261 -21.90 -0.10 -4.75
C GLY A 261 -23.43 -0.10 -4.85
N GLU A 262 -24.04 -1.14 -5.44
CA GLU A 262 -25.50 -1.28 -5.57
C GLU A 262 -26.13 -1.98 -4.36
N ASN A 263 -25.34 -2.75 -3.60
CA ASN A 263 -25.82 -3.40 -2.38
C ASN A 263 -25.99 -2.38 -1.24
N ARG A 264 -27.15 -1.75 -1.16
CA ARG A 264 -27.46 -0.70 -0.19
C ARG A 264 -27.38 -1.17 1.27
N ILE A 265 -27.57 -2.44 1.53
CA ILE A 265 -27.53 -3.01 2.90
C ILE A 265 -26.10 -2.92 3.43
N LEU A 266 -25.10 -3.15 2.57
CA LEU A 266 -23.70 -3.11 2.97
C LEU A 266 -23.12 -1.69 3.01
N MET A 267 -23.75 -0.70 2.39
CA MET A 267 -23.18 0.65 2.29
C MET A 267 -22.86 1.26 3.65
N SER A 268 -23.69 0.97 4.68
CA SER A 268 -23.46 1.45 6.05
C SER A 268 -22.13 1.01 6.67
N VAL A 269 -21.54 -0.09 6.19
CA VAL A 269 -20.25 -0.63 6.68
C VAL A 269 -19.17 -0.69 5.61
N ALA A 270 -19.53 -0.54 4.34
CA ALA A 270 -18.64 -0.73 3.20
C ALA A 270 -18.22 0.58 2.53
N ASP A 271 -19.04 1.65 2.59
CA ASP A 271 -18.73 2.87 1.88
C ASP A 271 -17.54 3.58 2.53
N VAL A 272 -16.47 3.72 1.76
CA VAL A 272 -15.21 4.36 2.16
C VAL A 272 -14.94 5.57 1.28
N ILE A 273 -13.93 6.38 1.61
CA ILE A 273 -13.62 7.59 0.83
C ILE A 273 -13.48 7.28 -0.66
N ASP A 274 -12.79 6.21 -1.02
CA ASP A 274 -12.52 5.87 -2.44
C ASP A 274 -13.79 5.49 -3.21
N THR A 275 -14.65 4.65 -2.62
CA THR A 275 -15.93 4.26 -3.25
C THR A 275 -16.91 5.42 -3.30
N TYR A 276 -16.91 6.28 -2.27
CA TYR A 276 -17.70 7.49 -2.22
C TYR A 276 -17.27 8.49 -3.31
N VAL A 277 -15.97 8.77 -3.42
CA VAL A 277 -15.40 9.65 -4.47
C VAL A 277 -15.76 9.14 -5.85
N TYR A 278 -15.65 7.84 -6.10
CA TYR A 278 -16.06 7.24 -7.37
C TYR A 278 -17.56 7.43 -7.65
N ARG A 279 -18.41 7.13 -6.68
CA ARG A 279 -19.86 7.24 -6.82
C ARG A 279 -20.32 8.68 -7.04
N VAL A 280 -19.79 9.61 -6.26
CA VAL A 280 -20.17 11.02 -6.36
C VAL A 280 -19.48 11.71 -7.53
N GLY A 281 -18.19 11.41 -7.76
CA GLY A 281 -17.39 12.03 -8.82
C GLY A 281 -17.79 11.54 -10.21
N ILE A 282 -17.77 10.21 -10.39
CA ILE A 282 -17.96 9.63 -11.73
C ILE A 282 -19.44 9.39 -12.02
N LYS A 283 -20.16 8.66 -11.14
CA LYS A 283 -21.58 8.33 -11.39
C LYS A 283 -22.50 9.55 -11.28
N ALA A 284 -22.30 10.44 -10.31
CA ALA A 284 -23.09 11.64 -10.11
C ALA A 284 -22.50 12.92 -10.75
N GLN A 285 -21.35 12.81 -11.45
CA GLN A 285 -20.67 13.90 -12.16
C GLN A 285 -20.31 15.12 -11.31
N ARG A 286 -20.19 14.97 -9.98
CA ARG A 286 -19.79 16.05 -9.06
C ARG A 286 -18.27 16.08 -8.93
N PHE A 287 -17.58 16.36 -10.01
CA PHE A 287 -16.09 16.26 -10.10
C PHE A 287 -15.38 17.14 -9.08
N SER A 288 -15.79 18.38 -8.89
CA SER A 288 -15.15 19.31 -7.94
C SER A 288 -15.23 18.79 -6.49
N PHE A 289 -16.40 18.32 -6.10
CA PHE A 289 -16.63 17.76 -4.78
C PHE A 289 -15.79 16.48 -4.56
N ALA A 290 -15.79 15.59 -5.53
CA ALA A 290 -14.98 14.36 -5.47
C ALA A 290 -13.47 14.65 -5.42
N THR A 291 -13.02 15.63 -6.22
CA THR A 291 -11.62 16.08 -6.18
C THR A 291 -11.26 16.67 -4.81
N ALA A 292 -12.14 17.45 -4.20
CA ALA A 292 -11.91 17.98 -2.86
C ALA A 292 -11.78 16.86 -1.80
N ALA A 293 -12.62 15.83 -1.84
CA ALA A 293 -12.52 14.67 -0.97
C ALA A 293 -11.20 13.89 -1.19
N GLY A 294 -10.79 13.73 -2.46
CA GLY A 294 -9.49 13.11 -2.81
C GLY A 294 -8.28 13.91 -2.31
N VAL A 295 -8.32 15.25 -2.44
CA VAL A 295 -7.27 16.15 -1.91
C VAL A 295 -7.21 16.05 -0.40
N PHE A 296 -8.34 16.09 0.30
CA PHE A 296 -8.40 15.88 1.74
C PHE A 296 -7.71 14.58 2.15
N LYS A 297 -8.06 13.46 1.51
CA LYS A 297 -7.43 12.16 1.75
C LYS A 297 -5.92 12.21 1.57
N SER A 298 -5.43 12.84 0.49
CA SER A 298 -4.01 12.96 0.19
C SER A 298 -3.27 13.78 1.25
N VAL A 299 -3.86 14.90 1.70
CA VAL A 299 -3.29 15.75 2.77
C VAL A 299 -3.17 14.97 4.08
N ILE A 300 -4.21 14.22 4.47
CA ILE A 300 -4.14 13.38 5.68
C ILE A 300 -3.07 12.30 5.54
N ASN A 301 -2.98 11.63 4.40
CA ASN A 301 -1.95 10.61 4.17
C ASN A 301 -0.53 11.20 4.29
N ILE A 302 -0.29 12.41 3.76
CA ILE A 302 0.99 13.12 3.93
C ILE A 302 1.26 13.43 5.41
N ILE A 303 0.27 13.95 6.14
CA ILE A 303 0.40 14.22 7.58
C ILE A 303 0.75 12.92 8.33
N MET A 304 0.06 11.82 8.02
CA MET A 304 0.32 10.53 8.64
C MET A 304 1.72 10.00 8.32
N LEU A 305 2.20 10.19 7.08
CA LEU A 305 3.57 9.84 6.69
C LEU A 305 4.60 10.61 7.52
N LEU A 306 4.45 11.94 7.60
CA LEU A 306 5.37 12.79 8.36
C LEU A 306 5.34 12.46 9.86
N ALA A 307 4.15 12.24 10.40
CA ALA A 307 3.98 11.87 11.82
C ALA A 307 4.60 10.49 12.12
N ALA A 308 4.30 9.48 11.31
CA ALA A 308 4.85 8.14 11.48
C ALA A 308 6.39 8.12 11.36
N ASN A 309 6.95 8.82 10.36
CA ASN A 309 8.39 8.96 10.20
C ASN A 309 9.04 9.69 11.38
N GLY A 310 8.42 10.78 11.85
CA GLY A 310 8.91 11.55 13.01
C GLY A 310 8.86 10.76 14.32
N ILE A 311 7.81 9.97 14.54
CA ILE A 311 7.70 9.08 15.71
C ILE A 311 8.75 7.99 15.65
N SER A 312 8.92 7.34 14.50
CA SER A 312 9.90 6.27 14.31
C SER A 312 11.32 6.75 14.56
N ARG A 313 11.69 7.93 14.05
CA ARG A 313 12.99 8.57 14.30
C ARG A 313 13.28 8.81 15.79
N LYS A 314 12.25 9.16 16.56
CA LYS A 314 12.40 9.39 18.02
C LYS A 314 12.52 8.09 18.82
N LEU A 315 11.90 7.00 18.34
CA LEU A 315 11.82 5.75 19.09
C LEU A 315 12.98 4.77 18.78
N GLY A 316 13.56 4.81 17.59
CA GLY A 316 14.49 3.76 17.17
C GLY A 316 15.54 4.17 16.14
N ASP A 317 15.78 5.45 15.90
CA ASP A 317 16.71 5.99 14.89
C ASP A 317 16.49 5.46 13.46
N VAL A 318 15.36 4.78 13.21
CA VAL A 318 14.97 4.28 11.90
C VAL A 318 14.00 5.28 11.27
N SER A 319 14.37 5.85 10.13
CA SER A 319 13.53 6.79 9.40
C SER A 319 13.68 6.61 7.90
N LEU A 320 12.76 7.16 7.12
CA LEU A 320 12.84 7.16 5.66
C LEU A 320 13.88 8.17 5.14
N TRP A 321 14.07 9.26 5.86
CA TRP A 321 15.07 10.32 5.59
C TRP A 321 15.53 10.98 6.90
#